data_2dd028cc14a4d4a0be2d6869af82803c
#
_entry.id   2dd028cc14a4d4a0be2d6869af82803c
#
_cell.length_a   1.000
_cell.length_b   1.000
_cell.length_c   1.000
_cell.angle_alpha   90.00
_cell.angle_beta   90.00
_cell.angle_gamma   90.00
#
_symmetry.space_group_name_H-M   'P 1'
#
loop_
_entity.id
_entity.type
_entity.pdbx_description
1 polymer ?
#
loop_
_entity_poly.entity_id
_entity_poly.type
_entity_poly.pdbx_seq_one_letter_code
_entity_poly.pdbx_strand_id
1 'polypeptide(L)'
;DRIIQSRLAVETGQPLDLKALDQSLDRIYSLDLFKSVTYDLVQNEAGQNGVLINAVPRPWGPNYLQFGLELSSDFSGNSEFKLGTAYTRNALNSLGGELRVIGTIGREDEISFDFYQPIDTAARWFVEPQLYWRREHWNWWDGDERLTQFEISGWGAQFGIGRNFSTTDRLRLDYQIARADADLISGSIEDFDDEADIGELKLEYLHDSLNSLWFPTEGMFHRLTYLYAAETLGASDDYDQALANGSLVYSRGKNNVLLNYEGGYSFDDAAPVERWFRLGGFGRLSGLFPDQLAGRHAALMTLAYYRRMNDVDFIPAYAGMTLEAGNVWDMRSQIGFDDLRYSGSLFVGAETPLGPVYFAWGISDNGDNTAYFYIGNPFRVSRFD
;
A
#
# COMPACT_ATOMS: atom_id res chain seq x y z
N ASP A 1 -13.60 29.23 1.58
CA ASP A 1 -14.08 29.80 0.31
C ASP A 1 -13.03 29.77 -0.82
N ARG A 2 -11.75 30.13 -0.58
CA ARG A 2 -10.70 30.18 -1.62
C ARG A 2 -10.41 28.82 -2.23
N ILE A 3 -10.43 27.75 -1.46
CA ILE A 3 -10.20 26.38 -1.93
C ILE A 3 -11.31 25.94 -2.87
N ILE A 4 -12.56 26.23 -2.53
CA ILE A 4 -13.71 25.91 -3.38
C ILE A 4 -13.63 26.70 -4.69
N GLN A 5 -13.39 28.01 -4.62
CA GLN A 5 -13.29 28.86 -5.79
C GLN A 5 -12.15 28.45 -6.74
N SER A 6 -10.99 28.04 -6.20
CA SER A 6 -9.83 27.62 -7.02
C SER A 6 -10.08 26.34 -7.83
N ARG A 7 -11.10 25.55 -7.47
CA ARG A 7 -11.40 24.26 -8.11
C ARG A 7 -12.65 24.29 -8.99
N LEU A 8 -13.38 25.38 -8.99
CA LEU A 8 -14.53 25.56 -9.87
C LEU A 8 -14.05 25.86 -11.29
N ALA A 9 -14.50 25.06 -12.25
CA ALA A 9 -14.27 25.29 -13.69
C ALA A 9 -15.42 26.12 -14.33
N VAL A 10 -16.09 26.95 -13.52
CA VAL A 10 -17.19 27.83 -13.96
C VAL A 10 -16.68 29.25 -13.97
N GLU A 11 -16.75 29.89 -15.16
CA GLU A 11 -16.34 31.28 -15.36
C GLU A 11 -17.56 32.19 -15.43
N THR A 12 -17.48 33.35 -14.78
CA THR A 12 -18.55 34.34 -14.82
C THR A 12 -18.69 34.91 -16.24
N GLY A 13 -19.90 34.92 -16.74
CA GLY A 13 -20.21 35.44 -18.10
C GLY A 13 -20.13 34.40 -19.20
N GLN A 14 -19.80 33.16 -18.91
CA GLN A 14 -19.82 32.04 -19.86
C GLN A 14 -21.10 31.18 -19.69
N PRO A 15 -21.55 30.46 -20.72
CA PRO A 15 -22.59 29.46 -20.57
C PRO A 15 -22.20 28.40 -19.55
N LEU A 16 -23.15 28.01 -18.69
CA LEU A 16 -22.91 26.98 -17.66
C LEU A 16 -22.75 25.59 -18.31
N ASP A 17 -21.58 24.98 -18.14
CA ASP A 17 -21.34 23.59 -18.47
C ASP A 17 -21.57 22.74 -17.22
N LEU A 18 -22.68 21.99 -17.18
CA LEU A 18 -23.06 21.13 -16.05
C LEU A 18 -22.05 20.01 -15.84
N LYS A 19 -21.46 19.46 -16.90
CA LYS A 19 -20.46 18.41 -16.78
C LYS A 19 -19.17 18.93 -16.14
N ALA A 20 -18.73 20.12 -16.52
CA ALA A 20 -17.58 20.77 -15.90
C ALA A 20 -17.85 21.16 -14.44
N LEU A 21 -19.10 21.52 -14.11
CA LEU A 21 -19.54 21.80 -12.75
C LEU A 21 -19.52 20.53 -11.90
N ASP A 22 -20.12 19.43 -12.37
CA ASP A 22 -20.11 18.14 -11.65
C ASP A 22 -18.68 17.66 -11.38
N GLN A 23 -17.80 17.70 -12.37
CA GLN A 23 -16.38 17.40 -12.18
C GLN A 23 -15.68 18.33 -11.19
N SER A 24 -16.13 19.57 -11.07
CA SER A 24 -15.59 20.50 -10.07
C SER A 24 -16.05 20.14 -8.67
N LEU A 25 -17.32 19.71 -8.51
CA LEU A 25 -17.85 19.24 -7.23
C LEU A 25 -17.14 17.97 -6.77
N ASP A 26 -16.91 17.03 -7.66
CA ASP A 26 -16.14 15.80 -7.35
C ASP A 26 -14.71 16.14 -6.86
N ARG A 27 -14.05 17.10 -7.53
CA ARG A 27 -12.72 17.58 -7.11
C ARG A 27 -12.73 18.30 -5.75
N ILE A 28 -13.80 19.03 -5.44
CA ILE A 28 -13.96 19.67 -4.11
C ILE A 28 -14.25 18.61 -3.05
N TYR A 29 -15.10 17.63 -3.38
CA TYR A 29 -15.45 16.53 -2.47
C TYR A 29 -14.25 15.62 -2.19
N SER A 30 -13.40 15.35 -3.17
CA SER A 30 -12.18 14.54 -3.03
C SER A 30 -11.11 15.14 -2.10
N LEU A 31 -11.26 16.42 -1.70
CA LEU A 31 -10.41 17.02 -0.66
C LEU A 31 -10.63 16.44 0.73
N ASP A 32 -11.67 15.65 0.93
CA ASP A 32 -12.09 15.06 2.20
C ASP A 32 -12.40 16.07 3.34
N LEU A 33 -12.57 17.34 2.99
CA LEU A 33 -12.90 18.43 3.91
C LEU A 33 -14.39 18.55 4.18
N PHE A 34 -15.22 18.05 3.28
CA PHE A 34 -16.65 18.27 3.26
C PHE A 34 -17.43 16.96 3.42
N LYS A 35 -18.48 17.01 4.23
CA LYS A 35 -19.44 15.92 4.37
C LYS A 35 -20.30 15.78 3.11
N SER A 36 -20.67 16.93 2.51
CA SER A 36 -21.40 17.00 1.25
C SER A 36 -21.03 18.28 0.51
N VAL A 37 -21.02 18.19 -0.81
CA VAL A 37 -20.87 19.33 -1.72
C VAL A 37 -21.99 19.24 -2.75
N THR A 38 -22.89 20.22 -2.75
CA THR A 38 -24.04 20.30 -3.66
C THR A 38 -24.10 21.68 -4.28
N TYR A 39 -24.91 21.84 -5.31
CA TYR A 39 -25.18 23.16 -5.89
C TYR A 39 -26.64 23.40 -6.10
N ASP A 40 -27.01 24.69 -6.09
CA ASP A 40 -28.31 25.20 -6.49
C ASP A 40 -28.12 26.21 -7.61
N LEU A 41 -29.02 26.17 -8.59
CA LEU A 41 -29.13 27.23 -9.58
C LEU A 41 -29.96 28.39 -9.01
N VAL A 42 -29.36 29.55 -8.93
CA VAL A 42 -29.95 30.72 -8.30
C VAL A 42 -30.04 31.88 -9.32
N GLN A 43 -30.97 32.77 -9.13
CA GLN A 43 -31.09 33.99 -9.88
C GLN A 43 -31.03 35.19 -8.94
N ASN A 44 -30.21 36.18 -9.28
CA ASN A 44 -30.14 37.39 -8.48
C ASN A 44 -31.32 38.39 -8.87
N GLU A 45 -31.44 39.46 -8.07
CA GLU A 45 -32.48 40.46 -8.27
C GLU A 45 -32.43 41.16 -9.65
N ALA A 46 -31.28 41.12 -10.32
CA ALA A 46 -31.08 41.66 -11.66
C ALA A 46 -31.41 40.66 -12.78
N GLY A 47 -31.92 39.46 -12.46
CA GLY A 47 -32.29 38.40 -13.40
C GLY A 47 -31.09 37.59 -13.94
N GLN A 48 -29.89 37.73 -13.36
CA GLN A 48 -28.71 36.96 -13.75
C GLN A 48 -28.71 35.61 -13.05
N ASN A 49 -28.44 34.55 -13.81
CA ASN A 49 -28.33 33.20 -13.29
C ASN A 49 -26.94 32.99 -12.67
N GLY A 50 -26.89 32.22 -11.58
CA GLY A 50 -25.69 31.88 -10.88
C GLY A 50 -25.75 30.47 -10.32
N VAL A 51 -24.62 29.99 -9.81
CA VAL A 51 -24.49 28.71 -9.12
C VAL A 51 -24.10 28.98 -7.68
N LEU A 52 -24.92 28.52 -6.75
CA LEU A 52 -24.64 28.56 -5.31
C LEU A 52 -24.08 27.19 -4.90
N ILE A 53 -22.83 27.15 -4.44
CA ILE A 53 -22.20 25.92 -3.93
C ILE A 53 -22.45 25.79 -2.43
N ASN A 54 -23.11 24.73 -2.03
CA ASN A 54 -23.34 24.36 -0.64
C ASN A 54 -22.35 23.28 -0.22
N ALA A 55 -21.30 23.67 0.50
CA ALA A 55 -20.30 22.77 1.02
C ALA A 55 -20.43 22.68 2.54
N VAL A 56 -20.79 21.52 3.06
CA VAL A 56 -20.94 21.26 4.49
C VAL A 56 -19.63 20.66 5.02
N PRO A 57 -18.87 21.36 5.89
CA PRO A 57 -17.64 20.86 6.43
C PRO A 57 -17.85 19.57 7.24
N ARG A 58 -16.87 18.68 7.25
CA ARG A 58 -16.85 17.53 8.15
C ARG A 58 -16.64 18.03 9.58
N PRO A 59 -17.35 17.47 10.58
CA PRO A 59 -17.23 17.92 11.98
C PRO A 59 -15.86 17.63 12.60
N TRP A 60 -15.07 16.74 12.02
CA TRP A 60 -13.73 16.34 12.49
C TRP A 60 -12.57 16.83 11.57
N GLY A 61 -12.87 17.54 10.49
CA GLY A 61 -11.84 18.09 9.61
C GLY A 61 -11.41 19.52 10.02
N PRO A 62 -10.32 20.05 9.46
CA PRO A 62 -9.43 19.51 8.42
C PRO A 62 -8.27 18.66 8.96
N ASN A 63 -8.21 18.44 10.28
CA ASN A 63 -7.14 17.69 10.93
C ASN A 63 -7.72 16.42 11.53
N TYR A 64 -7.08 15.29 11.32
CA TYR A 64 -7.49 14.04 11.96
C TYR A 64 -6.30 13.20 12.39
N LEU A 65 -6.54 12.43 13.43
CA LEU A 65 -5.62 11.47 13.97
C LEU A 65 -6.20 10.07 13.73
N GLN A 66 -5.43 9.24 13.07
CA GLN A 66 -5.76 7.85 12.78
C GLN A 66 -4.88 6.95 13.64
N PHE A 67 -5.44 5.85 14.08
CA PHE A 67 -4.72 4.78 14.78
C PHE A 67 -4.85 3.49 13.98
N GLY A 68 -3.78 2.73 13.93
CA GLY A 68 -3.73 1.42 13.30
C GLY A 68 -3.11 0.42 14.26
N LEU A 69 -3.65 -0.78 14.29
CA LEU A 69 -3.10 -1.92 15.02
C LEU A 69 -3.01 -3.08 14.04
N GLU A 70 -1.82 -3.67 13.96
CA GLU A 70 -1.55 -4.92 13.27
C GLU A 70 -0.99 -5.90 14.27
N LEU A 71 -1.55 -7.08 14.31
CA LEU A 71 -1.08 -8.19 15.12
C LEU A 71 -1.02 -9.40 14.22
N SER A 72 0.07 -10.15 14.28
CA SER A 72 0.21 -11.43 13.62
C SER A 72 0.83 -12.47 14.56
N SER A 73 0.36 -13.70 14.44
CA SER A 73 0.97 -14.84 15.14
C SER A 73 0.77 -16.09 14.30
N ASP A 74 1.82 -16.91 14.22
CA ASP A 74 1.79 -18.23 13.60
C ASP A 74 1.63 -19.36 14.65
N PHE A 75 1.48 -19.01 15.92
CA PHE A 75 1.39 -19.92 17.06
C PHE A 75 2.59 -20.90 17.20
N SER A 76 3.64 -20.72 16.41
CA SER A 76 4.86 -21.54 16.42
C SER A 76 6.06 -20.79 17.01
N GLY A 77 5.81 -19.60 17.57
CA GLY A 77 6.81 -18.79 18.24
C GLY A 77 7.09 -17.45 17.57
N ASN A 78 6.54 -17.20 16.37
CA ASN A 78 6.64 -15.91 15.73
C ASN A 78 5.33 -15.13 16.00
N SER A 79 5.47 -14.08 16.78
CA SER A 79 4.37 -13.14 17.04
C SER A 79 4.89 -11.73 16.90
N GLU A 80 4.21 -10.95 16.12
CA GLU A 80 4.61 -9.59 15.79
C GLU A 80 3.43 -8.65 16.03
N PHE A 81 3.75 -7.42 16.38
CA PHE A 81 2.77 -6.34 16.41
C PHE A 81 3.32 -5.11 15.72
N LYS A 82 2.42 -4.30 15.18
CA LYS A 82 2.71 -2.95 14.70
C LYS A 82 1.59 -2.03 15.17
N LEU A 83 1.93 -1.04 15.98
CA LEU A 83 1.03 0.02 16.41
C LEU A 83 1.39 1.28 15.65
N GLY A 84 0.43 1.83 14.92
CA GLY A 84 0.63 3.03 14.12
C GLY A 84 -0.27 4.18 14.53
N THR A 85 0.20 5.38 14.33
CA THR A 85 -0.58 6.61 14.38
C THR A 85 -0.22 7.49 13.19
N ALA A 86 -1.22 8.11 12.58
CA ALA A 86 -1.02 9.09 11.51
C ALA A 86 -1.81 10.35 11.81
N TYR A 87 -1.11 11.48 11.93
CA TYR A 87 -1.72 12.78 11.98
C TYR A 87 -1.73 13.39 10.57
N THR A 88 -2.92 13.69 10.07
CA THR A 88 -3.10 14.31 8.76
C THR A 88 -3.70 15.70 8.91
N ARG A 89 -3.09 16.69 8.29
CA ARG A 89 -3.61 18.04 8.16
C ARG A 89 -3.83 18.40 6.70
N ASN A 90 -5.10 18.49 6.32
CA ASN A 90 -5.51 18.86 4.98
C ASN A 90 -5.62 20.37 4.81
N ALA A 91 -5.68 20.80 3.56
CA ALA A 91 -5.97 22.17 3.15
C ALA A 91 -5.02 23.22 3.75
N LEU A 92 -3.72 22.91 3.80
CA LEU A 92 -2.68 23.84 4.25
C LEU A 92 -2.62 25.13 3.41
N ASN A 93 -3.06 25.06 2.15
CA ASN A 93 -3.11 26.20 1.25
C ASN A 93 -4.29 26.11 0.27
N SER A 94 -4.46 27.10 -0.60
CA SER A 94 -5.55 27.18 -1.57
C SER A 94 -5.56 26.07 -2.63
N LEU A 95 -4.41 25.40 -2.85
CA LEU A 95 -4.32 24.25 -3.77
C LEU A 95 -4.62 22.92 -3.06
N GLY A 96 -4.87 22.93 -1.73
CA GLY A 96 -5.21 21.74 -0.96
C GLY A 96 -3.97 20.92 -0.59
N GLY A 97 -2.87 21.57 -0.26
CA GLY A 97 -1.69 20.88 0.29
C GLY A 97 -2.03 20.10 1.55
N GLU A 98 -1.42 18.94 1.72
CA GLU A 98 -1.63 18.01 2.84
C GLU A 98 -0.29 17.69 3.51
N LEU A 99 -0.27 17.75 4.82
CA LEU A 99 0.85 17.27 5.64
C LEU A 99 0.39 16.02 6.39
N ARG A 100 1.15 14.94 6.27
CA ARG A 100 0.95 13.72 7.04
C ARG A 100 2.21 13.44 7.87
N VAL A 101 2.00 13.10 9.12
CA VAL A 101 3.05 12.63 10.04
C VAL A 101 2.65 11.26 10.51
N ILE A 102 3.50 10.27 10.24
CA ILE A 102 3.27 8.88 10.59
C ILE A 102 4.28 8.48 11.66
N GLY A 103 3.82 7.75 12.67
CA GLY A 103 4.67 7.09 13.65
C GLY A 103 4.20 5.66 13.84
N THR A 104 5.12 4.70 13.75
CA THR A 104 4.84 3.29 14.01
C THR A 104 5.86 2.71 14.98
N ILE A 105 5.46 1.71 15.75
CA ILE A 105 6.32 0.93 16.64
C ILE A 105 5.96 -0.55 16.56
N GLY A 106 6.97 -1.42 16.71
CA GLY A 106 6.80 -2.87 16.75
C GLY A 106 7.66 -3.61 15.71
N ARG A 107 7.07 -4.36 14.81
CA ARG A 107 7.80 -5.06 13.73
C ARG A 107 8.61 -4.08 12.87
N GLU A 108 8.01 -2.93 12.61
CA GLU A 108 8.63 -1.81 11.92
C GLU A 108 8.43 -0.57 12.77
N ASP A 109 9.52 0.05 13.18
CA ASP A 109 9.49 1.39 13.77
C ASP A 109 9.70 2.41 12.65
N GLU A 110 8.84 3.41 12.59
CA GLU A 110 8.94 4.46 11.58
C GLU A 110 8.52 5.80 12.16
N ILE A 111 9.18 6.84 11.73
CA ILE A 111 8.67 8.20 11.78
C ILE A 111 8.84 8.81 10.40
N SER A 112 7.73 9.25 9.79
CA SER A 112 7.78 9.92 8.49
C SER A 112 6.98 11.21 8.46
N PHE A 113 7.41 12.11 7.58
CA PHE A 113 6.82 13.40 7.29
C PHE A 113 6.61 13.49 5.79
N ASP A 114 5.34 13.43 5.37
CA ASP A 114 4.93 13.47 3.97
C ASP A 114 4.22 14.78 3.70
N PHE A 115 4.59 15.47 2.63
CA PHE A 115 3.93 16.69 2.22
C PHE A 115 3.44 16.57 0.77
N TYR A 116 2.16 16.23 0.61
CA TYR A 116 1.52 16.22 -0.71
C TYR A 116 1.11 17.63 -1.11
N GLN A 117 1.60 18.11 -2.26
CA GLN A 117 1.30 19.44 -2.77
C GLN A 117 0.82 19.39 -4.23
N PRO A 118 -0.49 19.56 -4.48
CA PRO A 118 -0.97 19.84 -5.83
C PRO A 118 -0.36 21.14 -6.35
N ILE A 119 0.08 21.15 -7.60
CA ILE A 119 0.67 22.33 -8.25
C ILE A 119 -0.26 22.98 -9.27
N ASP A 120 -1.41 22.38 -9.55
CA ASP A 120 -2.48 22.96 -10.34
C ASP A 120 -3.84 22.87 -9.61
N THR A 121 -4.78 23.74 -9.97
CA THR A 121 -6.11 23.83 -9.35
C THR A 121 -6.99 22.61 -9.60
N ALA A 122 -6.67 21.81 -10.61
CA ALA A 122 -7.38 20.56 -10.91
C ALA A 122 -6.76 19.37 -10.16
N ALA A 123 -5.67 19.59 -9.37
CA ALA A 123 -4.90 18.56 -8.65
C ALA A 123 -4.45 17.40 -9.57
N ARG A 124 -4.20 17.69 -10.85
CA ARG A 124 -3.70 16.71 -11.80
C ARG A 124 -2.22 16.45 -11.60
N TRP A 125 -1.43 17.50 -11.35
CA TRP A 125 -0.03 17.40 -11.05
C TRP A 125 0.23 17.70 -9.59
N PHE A 126 1.17 16.98 -9.00
CA PHE A 126 1.58 17.18 -7.61
C PHE A 126 3.07 16.92 -7.43
N VAL A 127 3.60 17.43 -6.33
CA VAL A 127 4.90 17.06 -5.77
C VAL A 127 4.72 16.53 -4.37
N GLU A 128 5.59 15.64 -3.95
CA GLU A 128 5.48 14.96 -2.66
C GLU A 128 6.89 14.70 -2.07
N PRO A 129 7.47 15.70 -1.39
CA PRO A 129 8.65 15.47 -0.56
C PRO A 129 8.29 14.67 0.67
N GLN A 130 9.17 13.74 1.03
CA GLN A 130 9.07 12.90 2.21
C GLN A 130 10.41 12.86 2.94
N LEU A 131 10.37 12.85 4.27
CA LEU A 131 11.50 12.55 5.13
C LEU A 131 11.08 11.41 6.06
N TYR A 132 11.94 10.43 6.25
CA TYR A 132 11.62 9.31 7.11
C TYR A 132 12.85 8.77 7.83
N TRP A 133 12.62 8.17 8.97
CA TRP A 133 13.48 7.22 9.64
C TRP A 133 12.71 5.93 9.82
N ARG A 134 13.37 4.77 9.55
CA ARG A 134 12.75 3.46 9.63
C ARG A 134 13.71 2.48 10.27
N ARG A 135 13.14 1.50 10.97
CA ARG A 135 13.86 0.36 11.54
C ARG A 135 12.99 -0.88 11.37
N GLU A 136 13.55 -1.93 10.78
CA GLU A 136 12.86 -3.17 10.48
C GLU A 136 13.67 -4.35 11.01
N HIS A 137 12.98 -5.40 11.49
CA HIS A 137 13.59 -6.66 11.86
C HIS A 137 13.41 -7.67 10.74
N TRP A 138 14.51 -8.30 10.33
CA TRP A 138 14.52 -9.27 9.26
C TRP A 138 15.02 -10.62 9.75
N ASN A 139 14.36 -11.71 9.30
CA ASN A 139 14.75 -13.07 9.59
C ASN A 139 15.31 -13.73 8.32
N TRP A 140 16.42 -14.40 8.45
CA TRP A 140 16.99 -15.25 7.42
C TRP A 140 16.74 -16.71 7.78
N TRP A 141 16.20 -17.48 6.85
CA TRP A 141 15.79 -18.86 7.06
C TRP A 141 16.59 -19.81 6.16
N ASP A 142 16.87 -21.02 6.67
CA ASP A 142 17.29 -22.19 5.89
C ASP A 142 16.27 -23.31 6.16
N GLY A 143 15.44 -23.60 5.16
CA GLY A 143 14.24 -24.43 5.36
C GLY A 143 13.33 -23.85 6.44
N ASP A 144 13.10 -24.61 7.51
CA ASP A 144 12.23 -24.23 8.64
C ASP A 144 13.01 -23.66 9.84
N GLU A 145 14.33 -23.59 9.74
CA GLU A 145 15.18 -23.06 10.81
C GLU A 145 15.55 -21.60 10.55
N ARG A 146 15.27 -20.74 11.52
CA ARG A 146 15.72 -19.35 11.47
C ARG A 146 17.20 -19.28 11.86
N LEU A 147 18.05 -19.03 10.85
CA LEU A 147 19.50 -18.97 11.04
C LEU A 147 19.96 -17.65 11.65
N THR A 148 19.40 -16.55 11.17
CA THR A 148 19.89 -15.22 11.51
C THR A 148 18.74 -14.24 11.62
N GLN A 149 18.88 -13.29 12.53
CA GLN A 149 18.03 -12.13 12.64
C GLN A 149 18.88 -10.87 12.65
N PHE A 150 18.53 -9.90 11.83
CA PHE A 150 19.15 -8.58 11.81
C PHE A 150 18.12 -7.47 11.84
N GLU A 151 18.55 -6.34 12.34
CA GLU A 151 17.83 -5.08 12.37
C GLU A 151 18.41 -4.18 11.28
N ILE A 152 17.56 -3.69 10.38
CA ILE A 152 17.95 -2.68 9.40
C ILE A 152 17.33 -1.37 9.83
N SER A 153 18.17 -0.39 10.08
CA SER A 153 17.70 0.95 10.43
C SER A 153 18.30 1.99 9.50
N GLY A 154 17.59 3.10 9.30
CA GLY A 154 18.12 4.14 8.45
C GLY A 154 17.16 5.30 8.31
N TRP A 155 17.65 6.37 7.71
CA TRP A 155 16.83 7.50 7.35
C TRP A 155 17.08 7.94 5.93
N GLY A 156 16.02 8.50 5.34
CA GLY A 156 16.05 8.91 3.96
C GLY A 156 15.18 10.12 3.68
N ALA A 157 15.41 10.65 2.50
CA ALA A 157 14.61 11.69 1.90
C ALA A 157 14.16 11.22 0.52
N GLN A 158 12.90 11.47 0.19
CA GLN A 158 12.32 11.18 -1.12
C GLN A 158 11.66 12.44 -1.66
N PHE A 159 11.75 12.64 -2.96
CA PHE A 159 11.06 13.70 -3.67
C PHE A 159 10.33 13.10 -4.87
N GLY A 160 9.01 13.15 -4.81
CA GLY A 160 8.13 12.67 -5.87
C GLY A 160 7.54 13.78 -6.71
N ILE A 161 7.39 13.53 -8.00
CA ILE A 161 6.52 14.29 -8.90
C ILE A 161 5.55 13.31 -9.55
N GLY A 162 4.27 13.65 -9.55
CA GLY A 162 3.27 12.74 -10.07
C GLY A 162 2.13 13.42 -10.81
N ARG A 163 1.38 12.59 -11.53
CA ARG A 163 0.17 12.99 -12.25
C ARG A 163 -0.97 12.05 -11.94
N ASN A 164 -2.08 12.62 -11.48
CA ASN A 164 -3.38 11.94 -11.39
C ASN A 164 -4.08 12.07 -12.75
N PHE A 165 -4.34 10.95 -13.42
CA PHE A 165 -5.10 10.90 -14.68
C PHE A 165 -6.60 10.87 -14.42
N SER A 166 -6.98 10.20 -13.32
CA SER A 166 -8.33 10.08 -12.79
C SER A 166 -8.30 10.03 -11.27
N THR A 167 -9.42 9.72 -10.64
CA THR A 167 -9.50 9.44 -9.19
C THR A 167 -8.92 8.08 -8.82
N THR A 168 -8.71 7.21 -9.81
CA THR A 168 -8.21 5.85 -9.64
C THR A 168 -6.82 5.63 -10.21
N ASP A 169 -6.32 6.52 -11.08
CA ASP A 169 -5.10 6.31 -11.85
C ASP A 169 -4.06 7.39 -11.58
N ARG A 170 -2.86 6.96 -11.20
CA ARG A 170 -1.72 7.83 -10.88
C ARG A 170 -0.44 7.30 -11.51
N LEU A 171 0.39 8.19 -12.00
CA LEU A 171 1.79 7.92 -12.34
C LEU A 171 2.68 8.84 -11.51
N ARG A 172 3.73 8.30 -10.92
CA ARG A 172 4.66 9.01 -10.03
C ARG A 172 6.09 8.61 -10.35
N LEU A 173 6.98 9.59 -10.36
CA LEU A 173 8.41 9.42 -10.42
C LEU A 173 9.01 9.99 -9.14
N ASP A 174 9.75 9.18 -8.42
CA ASP A 174 10.42 9.53 -7.17
C ASP A 174 11.94 9.47 -7.36
N TYR A 175 12.64 10.37 -6.72
CA TYR A 175 14.04 10.22 -6.40
C TYR A 175 14.20 10.06 -4.89
N GLN A 176 14.89 9.01 -4.48
CA GLN A 176 15.12 8.67 -3.08
C GLN A 176 16.63 8.63 -2.81
N ILE A 177 17.02 9.22 -1.69
CA ILE A 177 18.32 9.00 -1.08
C ILE A 177 18.13 8.54 0.35
N ALA A 178 18.87 7.52 0.75
CA ALA A 178 18.83 7.03 2.13
C ALA A 178 20.16 6.41 2.50
N ARG A 179 20.38 6.27 3.79
CA ARG A 179 21.45 5.48 4.36
C ARG A 179 20.81 4.45 5.28
N ALA A 180 21.19 3.22 5.12
CA ALA A 180 20.76 2.10 5.93
C ALA A 180 21.96 1.46 6.63
N ASP A 181 21.79 1.16 7.90
CA ASP A 181 22.72 0.42 8.74
C ASP A 181 22.05 -0.89 9.13
N ALA A 182 22.76 -2.00 9.05
CA ALA A 182 22.25 -3.31 9.37
C ALA A 182 23.05 -3.95 10.51
N ASP A 183 22.37 -4.20 11.62
CA ASP A 183 22.93 -4.78 12.83
C ASP A 183 22.53 -6.24 12.99
N LEU A 184 23.49 -7.14 13.25
CA LEU A 184 23.23 -8.53 13.54
C LEU A 184 22.66 -8.69 14.96
N ILE A 185 21.41 -9.16 15.10
CA ILE A 185 20.79 -9.44 16.40
C ILE A 185 21.15 -10.85 16.89
N SER A 186 21.08 -11.84 16.00
CA SER A 186 21.40 -13.24 16.33
C SER A 186 21.87 -14.00 15.11
N GLY A 187 22.70 -15.07 15.30
CA GLY A 187 23.27 -15.87 14.23
C GLY A 187 24.64 -15.35 13.78
N SER A 188 25.09 -15.80 12.62
CA SER A 188 26.34 -15.35 11.98
C SER A 188 26.18 -15.39 10.46
N ILE A 189 26.65 -14.35 9.79
CA ILE A 189 26.79 -14.30 8.33
C ILE A 189 28.24 -13.88 8.05
N GLU A 190 28.91 -14.60 7.14
CA GLU A 190 30.23 -14.21 6.63
C GLU A 190 30.02 -13.15 5.53
N ASP A 191 30.89 -12.11 5.49
CA ASP A 191 30.91 -11.03 4.50
C ASP A 191 29.58 -10.23 4.41
N PHE A 192 29.00 -9.85 5.56
CA PHE A 192 27.87 -8.95 5.61
C PHE A 192 28.33 -7.48 5.60
N ASP A 193 27.88 -6.72 4.62
CA ASP A 193 28.08 -5.27 4.60
C ASP A 193 27.04 -4.61 5.51
N ASP A 194 27.50 -3.92 6.52
CA ASP A 194 26.67 -3.34 7.58
C ASP A 194 26.14 -1.94 7.23
N GLU A 195 26.65 -1.31 6.17
CA GLU A 195 26.21 0.01 5.70
C GLU A 195 25.89 -0.01 4.20
N ALA A 196 24.72 0.54 3.83
CA ALA A 196 24.32 0.73 2.44
C ALA A 196 23.79 2.14 2.19
N ASP A 197 24.33 2.80 1.17
CA ASP A 197 23.78 4.04 0.64
C ASP A 197 22.78 3.70 -0.48
N ILE A 198 21.59 4.29 -0.39
CA ILE A 198 20.47 4.09 -1.33
C ILE A 198 20.33 5.37 -2.14
N GLY A 199 20.48 5.27 -3.46
CA GLY A 199 20.26 6.35 -4.43
C GLY A 199 19.44 5.81 -5.60
N GLU A 200 18.12 6.10 -5.63
CA GLU A 200 17.19 5.42 -6.52
C GLU A 200 16.23 6.36 -7.23
N LEU A 201 15.89 6.02 -8.47
CA LEU A 201 14.73 6.52 -9.18
C LEU A 201 13.67 5.42 -9.18
N LYS A 202 12.44 5.75 -8.72
CA LYS A 202 11.28 4.86 -8.70
C LYS A 202 10.18 5.43 -9.60
N LEU A 203 9.82 4.71 -10.66
CA LEU A 203 8.66 5.01 -11.49
C LEU A 203 7.52 4.08 -11.09
N GLU A 204 6.40 4.64 -10.64
CA GLU A 204 5.24 3.89 -10.18
C GLU A 204 3.98 4.29 -10.94
N TYR A 205 3.28 3.29 -11.48
CA TYR A 205 1.89 3.42 -11.93
C TYR A 205 0.98 2.71 -10.94
N LEU A 206 -0.05 3.42 -10.48
CA LEU A 206 -1.07 2.92 -9.56
C LEU A 206 -2.45 3.06 -10.20
N HIS A 207 -3.20 1.96 -10.21
CA HIS A 207 -4.64 1.94 -10.42
C HIS A 207 -5.32 1.35 -9.19
N ASP A 208 -6.25 2.08 -8.57
CA ASP A 208 -7.01 1.59 -7.42
C ASP A 208 -8.47 1.99 -7.56
N SER A 209 -9.33 1.01 -7.80
CA SER A 209 -10.79 1.15 -7.88
C SER A 209 -11.52 0.19 -6.93
N LEU A 210 -10.78 -0.44 -5.98
CA LEU A 210 -11.40 -1.32 -4.98
C LEU A 210 -12.35 -0.55 -4.08
N ASN A 211 -13.54 -1.11 -3.85
CA ASN A 211 -14.54 -0.52 -2.96
C ASN A 211 -14.28 -0.73 -1.46
N SER A 212 -13.34 -1.61 -1.12
CA SER A 212 -12.90 -1.87 0.26
C SER A 212 -11.45 -2.27 0.28
N LEU A 213 -10.73 -1.85 1.33
CA LEU A 213 -9.34 -2.24 1.58
C LEU A 213 -9.22 -3.66 2.16
N TRP A 214 -10.30 -4.21 2.75
CA TRP A 214 -10.23 -5.42 3.57
C TRP A 214 -10.88 -6.64 2.91
N PHE A 215 -12.16 -6.56 2.61
CA PHE A 215 -12.92 -7.59 1.90
C PHE A 215 -13.58 -6.95 0.67
N PRO A 216 -12.79 -6.66 -0.38
CA PRO A 216 -13.34 -5.98 -1.56
C PRO A 216 -14.36 -6.87 -2.26
N THR A 217 -15.43 -6.24 -2.73
CA THR A 217 -16.48 -6.91 -3.50
C THR A 217 -16.60 -6.38 -4.92
N GLU A 218 -15.89 -5.28 -5.23
CA GLU A 218 -15.91 -4.62 -6.53
C GLU A 218 -14.60 -3.89 -6.78
N GLY A 219 -14.20 -3.82 -8.07
CA GLY A 219 -13.04 -3.07 -8.50
C GLY A 219 -11.78 -3.91 -8.69
N MET A 220 -10.69 -3.22 -8.88
CA MET A 220 -9.35 -3.80 -9.05
C MET A 220 -8.28 -2.86 -8.51
N PHE A 221 -7.16 -3.44 -8.18
CA PHE A 221 -5.95 -2.75 -7.76
C PHE A 221 -4.78 -3.24 -8.61
N HIS A 222 -3.95 -2.34 -9.12
CA HIS A 222 -2.72 -2.67 -9.82
C HIS A 222 -1.65 -1.65 -9.45
N ARG A 223 -0.47 -2.13 -9.06
CA ARG A 223 0.72 -1.31 -8.88
C ARG A 223 1.84 -1.90 -9.72
N LEU A 224 2.41 -1.09 -10.58
CA LEU A 224 3.59 -1.42 -11.38
C LEU A 224 4.69 -0.45 -10.98
N THR A 225 5.83 -0.99 -10.57
CA THR A 225 6.99 -0.20 -10.13
C THR A 225 8.21 -0.63 -10.92
N TYR A 226 8.95 0.34 -11.42
CA TYR A 226 10.30 0.16 -11.93
C TYR A 226 11.24 0.99 -11.06
N LEU A 227 12.28 0.36 -10.59
CA LEU A 227 13.27 0.93 -9.69
C LEU A 227 14.63 0.85 -10.37
N TYR A 228 15.35 1.95 -10.38
CA TYR A 228 16.69 2.07 -10.92
C TYR A 228 17.60 2.74 -9.90
N ALA A 229 18.61 2.02 -9.45
CA ALA A 229 19.64 2.50 -8.54
C ALA A 229 20.97 2.60 -9.26
N ALA A 230 21.75 3.60 -8.93
CA ALA A 230 23.08 3.77 -9.51
C ALA A 230 24.01 4.56 -8.58
N GLU A 231 25.31 4.27 -8.63
CA GLU A 231 26.33 5.03 -7.90
C GLU A 231 26.26 6.54 -8.22
N THR A 232 25.93 6.89 -9.48
CA THR A 232 25.73 8.28 -9.89
C THR A 232 24.52 8.95 -9.25
N LEU A 233 23.60 8.19 -8.71
CA LEU A 233 22.43 8.64 -7.94
C LEU A 233 22.69 8.60 -6.43
N GLY A 234 23.84 8.07 -6.00
CA GLY A 234 24.22 7.96 -4.59
C GLY A 234 23.99 6.58 -3.98
N ALA A 235 23.75 5.54 -4.80
CA ALA A 235 23.66 4.16 -4.32
C ALA A 235 25.07 3.56 -4.12
N SER A 236 25.18 2.57 -3.22
CA SER A 236 26.40 1.76 -3.06
C SER A 236 26.61 0.83 -4.27
N ASP A 237 25.52 0.34 -4.87
CA ASP A 237 25.54 -0.58 -6.00
C ASP A 237 24.59 -0.13 -7.12
N ASP A 238 24.93 -0.50 -8.37
CA ASP A 238 24.05 -0.33 -9.51
C ASP A 238 23.13 -1.53 -9.63
N TYR A 239 21.81 -1.33 -9.62
CA TYR A 239 20.83 -2.37 -9.88
C TYR A 239 19.51 -1.81 -10.40
N ASP A 240 18.73 -2.66 -11.06
CA ASP A 240 17.38 -2.29 -11.45
C ASP A 240 16.38 -3.45 -11.25
N GLN A 241 15.15 -3.09 -10.91
CA GLN A 241 14.09 -4.02 -10.58
C GLN A 241 12.76 -3.60 -11.17
N ALA A 242 11.94 -4.57 -11.54
CA ALA A 242 10.54 -4.39 -11.87
C ALA A 242 9.67 -5.16 -10.89
N LEU A 243 8.63 -4.50 -10.38
CA LEU A 243 7.66 -5.06 -9.46
C LEU A 243 6.25 -4.88 -10.04
N ALA A 244 5.43 -5.89 -9.86
CA ALA A 244 4.02 -5.84 -10.21
C ALA A 244 3.21 -6.53 -9.13
N ASN A 245 2.24 -5.83 -8.57
CA ASN A 245 1.28 -6.45 -7.66
C ASN A 245 -0.14 -5.95 -7.95
N GLY A 246 -1.12 -6.77 -7.63
CA GLY A 246 -2.49 -6.37 -7.87
C GLY A 246 -3.51 -7.35 -7.38
N SER A 247 -4.75 -6.89 -7.43
CA SER A 247 -5.95 -7.61 -6.99
C SER A 247 -7.08 -7.39 -7.98
N LEU A 248 -7.78 -8.46 -8.30
CA LEU A 248 -8.99 -8.43 -9.12
C LEU A 248 -10.10 -9.13 -8.34
N VAL A 249 -11.24 -8.49 -8.20
CA VAL A 249 -12.36 -9.07 -7.45
C VAL A 249 -13.59 -9.26 -8.34
N TYR A 250 -14.24 -10.39 -8.17
CA TYR A 250 -15.54 -10.68 -8.77
C TYR A 250 -16.50 -11.17 -7.71
N SER A 251 -17.67 -10.54 -7.62
CA SER A 251 -18.69 -10.85 -6.61
C SER A 251 -20.03 -11.22 -7.22
N ARG A 252 -20.70 -12.19 -6.58
CA ARG A 252 -22.08 -12.54 -6.90
C ARG A 252 -22.87 -12.81 -5.62
N GLY A 253 -23.66 -11.82 -5.22
CA GLY A 253 -24.39 -11.87 -3.95
C GLY A 253 -23.43 -11.85 -2.78
N LYS A 254 -23.48 -12.89 -1.92
CA LYS A 254 -22.58 -13.01 -0.75
C LYS A 254 -21.25 -13.68 -1.07
N ASN A 255 -21.04 -14.16 -2.30
CA ASN A 255 -19.86 -14.92 -2.69
C ASN A 255 -18.89 -14.02 -3.47
N ASN A 256 -17.63 -14.07 -3.10
CA ASN A 256 -16.58 -13.25 -3.66
C ASN A 256 -15.40 -14.14 -4.06
N VAL A 257 -14.81 -13.83 -5.21
CA VAL A 257 -13.56 -14.43 -5.68
C VAL A 257 -12.57 -13.30 -5.87
N LEU A 258 -11.42 -13.40 -5.24
CA LEU A 258 -10.33 -12.45 -5.31
C LEU A 258 -9.11 -13.16 -5.90
N LEU A 259 -8.56 -12.61 -6.96
CA LEU A 259 -7.28 -13.01 -7.51
C LEU A 259 -6.25 -11.95 -7.14
N ASN A 260 -5.26 -12.32 -6.33
CA ASN A 260 -4.07 -11.51 -6.08
C ASN A 260 -2.91 -12.04 -6.90
N TYR A 261 -2.03 -11.15 -7.33
CA TYR A 261 -0.75 -11.49 -7.92
C TYR A 261 0.34 -10.57 -7.41
N GLU A 262 1.52 -11.12 -7.29
CA GLU A 262 2.76 -10.43 -6.93
C GLU A 262 3.89 -10.97 -7.80
N GLY A 263 4.70 -10.08 -8.37
CA GLY A 263 5.87 -10.43 -9.17
C GLY A 263 6.98 -9.43 -8.93
N GLY A 264 8.19 -9.94 -8.83
CA GLY A 264 9.40 -9.16 -8.68
C GLY A 264 10.52 -9.73 -9.55
N TYR A 265 11.23 -8.87 -10.24
CA TYR A 265 12.31 -9.26 -11.12
C TYR A 265 13.48 -8.29 -11.01
N SER A 266 14.68 -8.79 -10.70
CA SER A 266 15.93 -8.05 -10.78
C SER A 266 16.58 -8.31 -12.15
N PHE A 267 16.97 -7.26 -12.86
CA PHE A 267 17.53 -7.38 -14.21
C PHE A 267 19.02 -7.78 -14.18
N ASP A 268 19.65 -7.55 -13.02
CA ASP A 268 21.00 -7.95 -12.71
C ASP A 268 21.06 -8.72 -11.37
N ASP A 269 22.22 -9.25 -11.04
CA ASP A 269 22.45 -10.00 -9.79
C ASP A 269 23.02 -9.12 -8.66
N ALA A 270 23.06 -7.80 -8.86
CA ALA A 270 23.70 -6.85 -7.94
C ALA A 270 22.75 -6.28 -6.88
N ALA A 271 21.43 -6.55 -6.97
CA ALA A 271 20.46 -6.05 -5.99
C ALA A 271 20.85 -6.51 -4.58
N PRO A 272 21.06 -5.56 -3.61
CA PRO A 272 21.44 -5.87 -2.26
C PRO A 272 20.30 -6.64 -1.54
N VAL A 273 20.65 -7.31 -0.43
CA VAL A 273 19.74 -8.21 0.28
C VAL A 273 18.47 -7.50 0.77
N GLU A 274 18.54 -6.22 1.07
CA GLU A 274 17.42 -5.36 1.47
C GLU A 274 16.38 -5.20 0.36
N ARG A 275 16.78 -5.45 -0.89
CA ARG A 275 15.92 -5.37 -2.08
C ARG A 275 15.44 -6.73 -2.57
N TRP A 276 15.76 -7.80 -1.85
CA TRP A 276 15.27 -9.14 -2.20
C TRP A 276 13.77 -9.25 -1.91
N PHE A 277 13.10 -9.96 -2.80
CA PHE A 277 11.69 -10.29 -2.65
C PHE A 277 11.52 -11.39 -1.62
N ARG A 278 10.42 -11.35 -0.87
CA ARG A 278 10.16 -12.32 0.20
C ARG A 278 8.74 -12.85 0.08
N LEU A 279 8.58 -14.14 0.30
CA LEU A 279 7.30 -14.82 0.33
C LEU A 279 7.19 -15.69 1.58
N GLY A 280 5.98 -15.98 1.98
CA GLY A 280 5.61 -16.78 3.14
C GLY A 280 4.54 -16.09 3.97
N GLY A 281 3.74 -16.90 4.69
CA GLY A 281 2.65 -16.42 5.52
C GLY A 281 1.27 -16.55 4.88
N PHE A 282 0.26 -16.18 5.62
CA PHE A 282 -1.15 -16.29 5.20
C PHE A 282 -1.44 -15.53 3.91
N GLY A 283 -1.95 -16.24 2.91
CA GLY A 283 -2.26 -15.69 1.59
C GLY A 283 -1.04 -15.46 0.69
N ARG A 284 0.18 -15.75 1.17
CA ARG A 284 1.46 -15.60 0.48
C ARG A 284 2.33 -16.85 0.62
N LEU A 285 1.83 -18.02 0.22
CA LEU A 285 2.28 -19.38 0.49
C LEU A 285 1.98 -19.78 1.93
N SER A 286 0.70 -19.90 2.23
CA SER A 286 0.18 -20.35 3.52
C SER A 286 0.74 -21.74 3.88
N GLY A 287 1.08 -21.92 5.17
CA GLY A 287 1.82 -23.09 5.64
C GLY A 287 3.27 -22.75 5.98
N LEU A 288 3.87 -21.79 5.27
CA LEU A 288 5.19 -21.25 5.58
C LEU A 288 5.11 -20.12 6.61
N PHE A 289 6.22 -19.87 7.32
CA PHE A 289 6.35 -18.71 8.20
C PHE A 289 6.36 -17.40 7.38
N PRO A 290 5.96 -16.27 7.97
CA PRO A 290 6.06 -14.98 7.30
C PRO A 290 7.49 -14.71 6.81
N ASP A 291 7.59 -14.32 5.52
CA ASP A 291 8.87 -13.99 4.87
C ASP A 291 9.95 -15.09 4.89
N GLN A 292 9.55 -16.36 5.00
CA GLN A 292 10.45 -17.51 5.06
C GLN A 292 11.28 -17.69 3.79
N LEU A 293 10.74 -17.35 2.64
CA LEU A 293 11.45 -17.42 1.37
C LEU A 293 11.96 -16.02 0.98
N ALA A 294 13.22 -15.95 0.56
CA ALA A 294 13.83 -14.72 0.06
C ALA A 294 14.62 -14.98 -1.22
N GLY A 295 14.62 -14.04 -2.16
CA GLY A 295 15.34 -14.16 -3.43
C GLY A 295 15.25 -12.90 -4.28
N ARG A 296 16.09 -12.82 -5.34
CA ARG A 296 16.15 -11.69 -6.27
C ARG A 296 14.98 -11.65 -7.27
N HIS A 297 14.27 -12.76 -7.40
CA HIS A 297 13.07 -12.84 -8.24
C HIS A 297 11.96 -13.50 -7.44
N ALA A 298 10.72 -13.09 -7.67
CA ALA A 298 9.55 -13.69 -7.04
C ALA A 298 8.36 -13.71 -7.99
N ALA A 299 7.52 -14.73 -7.83
CA ALA A 299 6.20 -14.75 -8.43
C ALA A 299 5.23 -15.43 -7.47
N LEU A 300 4.06 -14.85 -7.29
CA LEU A 300 2.98 -15.40 -6.48
C LEU A 300 1.65 -15.12 -7.13
N MET A 301 0.78 -16.10 -7.11
CA MET A 301 -0.63 -15.98 -7.46
C MET A 301 -1.48 -16.60 -6.35
N THR A 302 -2.46 -15.84 -5.86
CA THR A 302 -3.38 -16.28 -4.81
C THR A 302 -4.80 -16.13 -5.27
N LEU A 303 -5.51 -17.25 -5.38
CA LEU A 303 -6.95 -17.28 -5.63
C LEU A 303 -7.66 -17.47 -4.29
N ALA A 304 -8.36 -16.44 -3.83
CA ALA A 304 -9.15 -16.49 -2.62
C ALA A 304 -10.65 -16.52 -2.94
N TYR A 305 -11.37 -17.42 -2.31
CA TYR A 305 -12.83 -17.41 -2.27
C TYR A 305 -13.28 -17.08 -0.86
N TYR A 306 -14.20 -16.14 -0.71
CA TYR A 306 -14.81 -15.84 0.58
C TYR A 306 -16.28 -15.48 0.45
N ARG A 307 -17.03 -15.85 1.49
CA ARG A 307 -18.47 -15.63 1.57
C ARG A 307 -18.81 -14.84 2.82
N ARG A 308 -19.65 -13.81 2.67
CA ARG A 308 -20.26 -13.12 3.79
C ARG A 308 -21.23 -14.04 4.51
N MET A 309 -20.99 -14.27 5.80
CA MET A 309 -21.71 -15.25 6.62
C MET A 309 -22.90 -14.65 7.37
N ASN A 310 -22.87 -13.36 7.65
CA ASN A 310 -23.92 -12.65 8.38
C ASN A 310 -24.43 -11.44 7.59
N ASP A 311 -25.60 -10.94 8.00
CA ASP A 311 -26.21 -9.72 7.47
C ASP A 311 -26.08 -8.54 8.47
N VAL A 312 -25.14 -8.62 9.40
CA VAL A 312 -24.82 -7.57 10.37
C VAL A 312 -23.84 -6.59 9.74
N ASP A 313 -24.28 -5.35 9.51
CA ASP A 313 -23.44 -4.35 8.84
C ASP A 313 -22.37 -3.76 9.77
N PHE A 314 -22.54 -3.83 11.08
CA PHE A 314 -21.56 -3.31 12.04
C PHE A 314 -20.32 -4.19 12.19
N ILE A 315 -20.47 -5.51 12.04
CA ILE A 315 -19.36 -6.49 12.06
C ILE A 315 -19.66 -7.55 10.99
N PRO A 316 -19.41 -7.24 9.70
CA PRO A 316 -19.48 -8.23 8.65
C PRO A 316 -18.49 -9.36 8.92
N ALA A 317 -18.97 -10.60 8.82
CA ALA A 317 -18.17 -11.80 9.04
C ALA A 317 -18.09 -12.62 7.76
N TYR A 318 -16.93 -13.21 7.51
CA TYR A 318 -16.61 -13.95 6.30
C TYR A 318 -15.99 -15.31 6.66
N ALA A 319 -16.19 -16.28 5.79
CA ALA A 319 -15.44 -17.53 5.79
C ALA A 319 -14.94 -17.77 4.36
N GLY A 320 -13.76 -18.32 4.23
CA GLY A 320 -13.14 -18.49 2.93
C GLY A 320 -12.00 -19.49 2.91
N MET A 321 -11.42 -19.61 1.71
CA MET A 321 -10.26 -20.42 1.42
C MET A 321 -9.36 -19.71 0.41
N THR A 322 -8.08 -20.08 0.42
CA THR A 322 -7.11 -19.68 -0.60
C THR A 322 -6.51 -20.89 -1.30
N LEU A 323 -6.10 -20.68 -2.55
CA LEU A 323 -5.19 -21.52 -3.30
C LEU A 323 -4.06 -20.63 -3.80
N GLU A 324 -2.85 -21.06 -3.56
CA GLU A 324 -1.67 -20.23 -3.77
C GLU A 324 -0.62 -21.00 -4.55
N ALA A 325 0.04 -20.32 -5.48
CA ALA A 325 1.16 -20.86 -6.25
C ALA A 325 2.21 -19.77 -6.42
N GLY A 326 3.47 -20.07 -6.07
CA GLY A 326 4.54 -19.09 -6.16
C GLY A 326 5.89 -19.65 -5.75
N ASN A 327 6.93 -18.85 -5.94
CA ASN A 327 8.26 -19.13 -5.43
C ASN A 327 9.12 -17.86 -5.47
N VAL A 328 10.30 -17.95 -4.87
CA VAL A 328 11.41 -17.01 -5.04
C VAL A 328 12.58 -17.73 -5.69
N TRP A 329 13.41 -16.99 -6.41
CA TRP A 329 14.59 -17.53 -7.08
C TRP A 329 15.76 -16.55 -6.93
N ASP A 330 16.96 -17.09 -6.71
CA ASP A 330 18.19 -16.29 -6.60
C ASP A 330 18.77 -15.94 -7.97
N MET A 331 18.62 -16.82 -8.94
CA MET A 331 19.16 -16.63 -10.29
C MET A 331 18.05 -16.69 -11.33
N ARG A 332 18.17 -15.85 -12.36
CA ARG A 332 17.25 -15.83 -13.50
C ARG A 332 17.09 -17.19 -14.18
N SER A 333 18.17 -17.99 -14.24
CA SER A 333 18.15 -19.32 -14.88
C SER A 333 17.32 -20.35 -14.11
N GLN A 334 16.99 -20.08 -12.84
CA GLN A 334 16.18 -20.96 -11.99
C GLN A 334 14.68 -20.67 -12.13
N ILE A 335 14.28 -19.56 -12.76
CA ILE A 335 12.87 -19.20 -12.90
C ILE A 335 12.18 -20.25 -13.76
N GLY A 336 11.29 -21.03 -13.18
CA GLY A 336 10.56 -22.09 -13.86
C GLY A 336 9.24 -22.43 -13.19
N PHE A 337 8.32 -22.98 -13.98
CA PHE A 337 7.04 -23.46 -13.44
C PHE A 337 7.17 -24.77 -12.66
N ASP A 338 8.25 -25.52 -12.89
CA ASP A 338 8.50 -26.81 -12.25
C ASP A 338 8.93 -26.65 -10.79
N ASP A 339 9.40 -25.46 -10.41
CA ASP A 339 9.86 -25.12 -9.05
C ASP A 339 8.81 -24.37 -8.22
N LEU A 340 7.58 -24.23 -8.75
CA LEU A 340 6.52 -23.56 -8.01
C LEU A 340 6.13 -24.37 -6.77
N ARG A 341 5.99 -23.68 -5.66
CA ARG A 341 5.39 -24.18 -4.42
C ARG A 341 3.89 -23.93 -4.46
N TYR A 342 3.15 -24.86 -3.91
CA TYR A 342 1.69 -24.78 -3.84
C TYR A 342 1.25 -24.79 -2.38
N SER A 343 0.30 -23.95 -2.07
CA SER A 343 -0.25 -23.83 -0.73
C SER A 343 -1.74 -23.57 -0.77
N GLY A 344 -2.38 -23.72 0.35
CA GLY A 344 -3.77 -23.34 0.50
C GLY A 344 -4.11 -23.09 1.96
N SER A 345 -5.18 -22.36 2.18
CA SER A 345 -5.65 -22.09 3.53
C SER A 345 -7.17 -22.10 3.65
N LEU A 346 -7.64 -22.29 4.88
CA LEU A 346 -9.01 -22.01 5.30
C LEU A 346 -8.98 -20.87 6.29
N PHE A 347 -9.91 -19.93 6.18
CA PHE A 347 -9.97 -18.81 7.09
C PHE A 347 -11.37 -18.37 7.45
N VAL A 348 -11.49 -17.74 8.61
CA VAL A 348 -12.62 -16.91 8.99
C VAL A 348 -12.12 -15.51 9.27
N GLY A 349 -12.92 -14.51 8.93
CA GLY A 349 -12.57 -13.12 9.15
C GLY A 349 -13.77 -12.27 9.49
N ALA A 350 -13.51 -11.09 10.05
CA ALA A 350 -14.53 -10.11 10.35
C ALA A 350 -13.97 -8.69 10.21
N GLU A 351 -14.80 -7.78 9.73
CA GLU A 351 -14.51 -6.34 9.75
C GLU A 351 -14.90 -5.79 11.13
N THR A 352 -13.91 -5.29 11.86
CA THR A 352 -14.13 -4.72 13.20
C THR A 352 -13.74 -3.24 13.23
N PRO A 353 -14.18 -2.48 14.24
CA PRO A 353 -13.75 -1.08 14.40
C PRO A 353 -12.23 -0.88 14.56
N LEU A 354 -11.50 -1.94 14.95
CA LEU A 354 -10.03 -1.93 15.07
C LEU A 354 -9.31 -2.36 13.79
N GLY A 355 -10.07 -2.70 12.74
CA GLY A 355 -9.59 -3.27 11.50
C GLY A 355 -10.10 -4.70 11.27
N PRO A 356 -9.75 -5.31 10.14
CA PRO A 356 -10.14 -6.69 9.84
C PRO A 356 -9.37 -7.66 10.74
N VAL A 357 -10.06 -8.69 11.19
CA VAL A 357 -9.50 -9.78 12.01
C VAL A 357 -9.61 -11.07 11.23
N TYR A 358 -8.54 -11.88 11.20
CA TYR A 358 -8.51 -13.18 10.54
C TYR A 358 -7.97 -14.26 11.49
N PHE A 359 -8.61 -15.42 11.43
CA PHE A 359 -8.06 -16.69 11.87
C PHE A 359 -7.95 -17.59 10.66
N ALA A 360 -6.77 -18.13 10.40
CA ALA A 360 -6.53 -18.98 9.26
C ALA A 360 -5.68 -20.18 9.65
N TRP A 361 -5.82 -21.25 8.87
CA TRP A 361 -4.93 -22.41 8.91
C TRP A 361 -4.51 -22.72 7.48
N GLY A 362 -3.20 -22.75 7.26
CA GLY A 362 -2.58 -22.98 5.97
C GLY A 362 -1.77 -24.25 5.94
N ILE A 363 -1.64 -24.82 4.75
CA ILE A 363 -0.81 -25.99 4.47
C ILE A 363 -0.08 -25.80 3.14
N SER A 364 1.20 -26.18 3.11
CA SER A 364 2.03 -26.22 1.90
C SER A 364 2.09 -27.64 1.31
N ASP A 365 2.56 -27.73 0.06
CA ASP A 365 2.81 -29.00 -0.64
C ASP A 365 3.87 -29.88 -0.01
N ASN A 366 4.80 -29.29 0.77
CA ASN A 366 5.80 -30.03 1.56
C ASN A 366 5.22 -30.64 2.85
N GLY A 367 3.97 -30.30 3.18
CA GLY A 367 3.31 -30.75 4.43
C GLY A 367 3.49 -29.80 5.61
N ASP A 368 4.20 -28.69 5.45
CA ASP A 368 4.28 -27.64 6.45
C ASP A 368 2.91 -27.04 6.67
N ASN A 369 2.57 -26.78 7.91
CA ASN A 369 1.27 -26.22 8.26
C ASN A 369 1.40 -25.22 9.40
N THR A 370 0.66 -24.13 9.28
CA THR A 370 0.72 -23.01 10.21
C THR A 370 -0.67 -22.46 10.46
N ALA A 371 -0.98 -22.19 11.70
CA ALA A 371 -2.17 -21.45 12.09
C ALA A 371 -1.80 -19.95 12.20
N TYR A 372 -2.68 -19.09 11.76
CA TYR A 372 -2.43 -17.66 11.75
C TYR A 372 -3.54 -16.90 12.46
N PHE A 373 -3.15 -15.86 13.13
CA PHE A 373 -4.02 -14.81 13.62
C PHE A 373 -3.52 -13.47 13.12
N TYR A 374 -4.40 -12.68 12.50
CA TYR A 374 -4.09 -11.33 12.05
C TYR A 374 -5.16 -10.35 12.53
N ILE A 375 -4.71 -9.17 12.94
CA ILE A 375 -5.48 -7.93 12.92
C ILE A 375 -4.77 -7.01 11.92
N GLY A 376 -5.46 -6.52 10.90
CA GLY A 376 -4.87 -5.81 9.78
C GLY A 376 -5.10 -6.53 8.45
N ASN A 377 -4.50 -6.06 7.36
CA ASN A 377 -4.68 -6.66 6.04
C ASN A 377 -3.50 -7.56 5.64
N PRO A 378 -3.63 -8.90 5.74
CA PRO A 378 -2.54 -9.82 5.41
C PRO A 378 -2.27 -9.91 3.89
N PHE A 379 -3.21 -9.45 3.05
CA PHE A 379 -3.11 -9.53 1.58
C PHE A 379 -2.48 -8.28 0.94
N ARG A 380 -2.15 -7.28 1.74
CA ARG A 380 -1.53 -6.05 1.24
C ARG A 380 -0.02 -6.12 1.34
N VAL A 381 0.66 -6.01 0.21
CA VAL A 381 2.12 -5.92 0.16
C VAL A 381 2.51 -4.49 0.51
N SER A 382 3.05 -4.28 1.72
CA SER A 382 3.37 -2.94 2.24
C SER A 382 4.81 -2.48 1.99
N ARG A 383 5.68 -3.35 1.45
CA ARG A 383 7.14 -3.13 1.45
C ARG A 383 7.67 -2.02 0.56
N PHE A 384 6.84 -1.45 -0.28
CA PHE A 384 7.28 -0.43 -1.26
C PHE A 384 6.37 0.80 -1.28
N ASP A 385 5.64 1.04 -0.18
CA ASP A 385 4.83 2.25 0.00
C ASP A 385 5.68 3.42 0.47
#